data_dd873ebf5901c63ccbc92729f910c36a
#
_entry.id   dd873ebf5901c63ccbc92729f910c36a
#
_cell.length_a   1.000
_cell.length_b   1.000
_cell.length_c   1.000
_cell.angle_alpha   90.00
_cell.angle_beta   90.00
_cell.angle_gamma   90.00
#
_symmetry.space_group_name_H-M   'P 1'
#
loop_
_entity.id
_entity.type
_entity.pdbx_description
1 polymer ?
#
loop_
_entity_poly.entity_id
_entity_poly.type
_entity_poly.pdbx_seq_one_letter_code
_entity_poly.pdbx_strand_id
1 'polypeptide(L)'
;MASAYEGIQEANKIFMERVAQGDAAALSTCYTEKCQFLVDNIETAEGRRAVQGVLQSFFDAGVKTVELITLEVEDLGDTAIEVGRGILRTSKGELIDETKYIVIWKHEADGWKLHRDIMN
;
A
#
# COMPACT_ATOMS: atom_id res chain seq x y z
N MET A 1 12.95 -19.82 6.17
CA MET A 1 11.66 -19.13 6.10
C MET A 1 11.87 -17.63 6.24
N ALA A 2 11.30 -16.84 5.35
CA ALA A 2 11.43 -15.39 5.44
C ALA A 2 10.65 -14.87 6.65
N SER A 3 11.19 -13.87 7.32
CA SER A 3 10.50 -13.17 8.41
C SER A 3 9.35 -12.34 7.83
N ALA A 4 8.43 -11.90 8.69
CA ALA A 4 7.37 -10.98 8.28
C ALA A 4 8.00 -9.71 7.68
N TYR A 5 9.07 -9.18 8.29
CA TYR A 5 9.77 -8.01 7.77
C TYR A 5 10.22 -8.22 6.32
N GLU A 6 10.91 -9.33 6.06
CA GLU A 6 11.42 -9.63 4.72
C GLU A 6 10.27 -9.81 3.71
N GLY A 7 9.21 -10.52 4.11
CA GLY A 7 8.04 -10.74 3.26
C GLY A 7 7.32 -9.43 2.94
N ILE A 8 7.21 -8.53 3.91
CA ILE A 8 6.57 -7.22 3.71
C ILE A 8 7.45 -6.33 2.82
N GLN A 9 8.78 -6.38 2.96
CA GLN A 9 9.67 -5.64 2.06
C GLN A 9 9.50 -6.10 0.62
N GLU A 10 9.36 -7.41 0.39
CA GLU A 10 9.11 -7.94 -0.94
C GLU A 10 7.74 -7.49 -1.47
N ALA A 11 6.70 -7.54 -0.63
CA ALA A 11 5.36 -7.06 -1.00
C ALA A 11 5.35 -5.56 -1.31
N ASN A 12 6.08 -4.76 -0.54
CA ASN A 12 6.21 -3.33 -0.78
C ASN A 12 6.92 -3.04 -2.09
N LYS A 13 7.93 -3.84 -2.44
CA LYS A 13 8.64 -3.71 -3.72
C LYS A 13 7.68 -3.92 -4.90
N ILE A 14 6.87 -4.96 -4.83
CA ILE A 14 5.85 -5.25 -5.84
C ILE A 14 4.84 -4.10 -5.92
N PHE A 15 4.41 -3.59 -4.78
CA PHE A 15 3.50 -2.45 -4.69
C PHE A 15 4.08 -1.23 -5.43
N MET A 16 5.33 -0.87 -5.11
CA MET A 16 6.00 0.27 -5.75
C MET A 16 6.14 0.09 -7.26
N GLU A 17 6.45 -1.11 -7.72
CA GLU A 17 6.54 -1.43 -9.15
C GLU A 17 5.20 -1.21 -9.85
N ARG A 18 4.11 -1.67 -9.25
CA ARG A 18 2.76 -1.53 -9.82
C ARG A 18 2.29 -0.08 -9.82
N VAL A 19 2.67 0.70 -8.81
CA VAL A 19 2.41 2.15 -8.81
C VAL A 19 3.11 2.80 -10.01
N ALA A 20 4.38 2.48 -10.23
CA ALA A 20 5.15 3.04 -11.33
C ALA A 20 4.57 2.66 -12.71
N GLN A 21 3.89 1.53 -12.80
CA GLN A 21 3.19 1.09 -14.01
C GLN A 21 1.83 1.77 -14.18
N GLY A 22 1.31 2.41 -13.14
CA GLY A 22 -0.01 3.05 -13.17
C GLY A 22 -1.17 2.07 -13.31
N ASP A 23 -0.99 0.83 -12.86
CA ASP A 23 -1.99 -0.24 -13.00
C ASP A 23 -2.76 -0.44 -11.71
N ALA A 24 -3.87 0.30 -11.56
CA ALA A 24 -4.69 0.26 -10.34
C ALA A 24 -5.33 -1.12 -10.14
N ALA A 25 -5.69 -1.82 -11.22
CA ALA A 25 -6.27 -3.16 -11.13
C ALA A 25 -5.25 -4.16 -10.54
N ALA A 26 -4.02 -4.16 -11.08
CA ALA A 26 -2.95 -5.01 -10.54
C ALA A 26 -2.61 -4.63 -9.11
N LEU A 27 -2.58 -3.33 -8.81
CA LEU A 27 -2.26 -2.83 -7.48
C LEU A 27 -3.30 -3.28 -6.45
N SER A 28 -4.59 -3.31 -6.81
CA SER A 28 -5.66 -3.75 -5.91
C SER A 28 -5.51 -5.21 -5.48
N THR A 29 -4.81 -6.04 -6.27
CA THR A 29 -4.57 -7.44 -5.90
C THR A 29 -3.53 -7.59 -4.80
N CYS A 30 -2.83 -6.52 -4.45
CA CYS A 30 -1.93 -6.49 -3.29
C CYS A 30 -2.70 -6.46 -1.97
N TYR A 31 -4.00 -6.23 -2.02
CA TYR A 31 -4.89 -6.14 -0.86
C TYR A 31 -5.67 -7.44 -0.68
N THR A 32 -6.13 -7.69 0.55
CA THR A 32 -7.05 -8.82 0.80
C THR A 32 -8.43 -8.52 0.20
N GLU A 33 -9.27 -9.54 0.04
CA GLU A 33 -10.63 -9.35 -0.45
C GLU A 33 -11.46 -8.40 0.43
N LYS A 34 -11.27 -8.50 1.75
CA LYS A 34 -12.02 -7.69 2.72
C LYS A 34 -11.20 -6.51 3.23
N CYS A 35 -10.33 -5.99 2.40
CA CYS A 35 -9.46 -4.87 2.75
C CYS A 35 -10.24 -3.58 3.01
N GLN A 36 -9.58 -2.68 3.73
CA GLN A 36 -10.04 -1.31 3.88
C GLN A 36 -8.88 -0.36 3.66
N PHE A 37 -9.14 0.72 2.95
CA PHE A 37 -8.17 1.79 2.72
C PHE A 37 -8.74 3.08 3.31
N LEU A 38 -8.10 3.57 4.36
CA LEU A 38 -8.54 4.72 5.15
C LEU A 38 -7.62 5.89 4.81
N VAL A 39 -8.11 6.78 3.98
CA VAL A 39 -7.37 7.97 3.55
C VAL A 39 -8.07 9.20 4.10
N ASP A 40 -7.26 10.20 4.46
CA ASP A 40 -7.74 11.45 5.00
C ASP A 40 -8.71 12.14 4.04
N ASN A 41 -9.80 12.69 4.61
CA ASN A 41 -10.81 13.49 3.90
C ASN A 41 -11.63 12.76 2.83
N ILE A 42 -11.57 11.43 2.78
CA ILE A 42 -12.45 10.65 1.90
C ILE A 42 -13.08 9.50 2.69
N GLU A 43 -14.19 9.01 2.18
CA GLU A 43 -14.86 7.87 2.77
C GLU A 43 -13.99 6.62 2.70
N THR A 44 -14.01 5.79 3.75
CA THR A 44 -13.25 4.54 3.78
C THR A 44 -13.61 3.66 2.59
N ALA A 45 -12.60 3.25 1.82
CA ALA A 45 -12.81 2.31 0.72
C ALA A 45 -12.79 0.89 1.27
N GLU A 46 -13.84 0.12 1.03
CA GLU A 46 -13.96 -1.25 1.49
C GLU A 46 -13.99 -2.20 0.31
N GLY A 47 -13.08 -3.19 0.32
CA GLY A 47 -12.94 -4.19 -0.73
C GLY A 47 -12.06 -3.71 -1.87
N ARG A 48 -11.57 -4.66 -2.66
CA ARG A 48 -10.60 -4.39 -3.74
C ARG A 48 -11.11 -3.42 -4.78
N ARG A 49 -12.40 -3.51 -5.15
CA ARG A 49 -12.97 -2.65 -6.18
C ARG A 49 -12.96 -1.18 -5.75
N ALA A 50 -13.40 -0.92 -4.51
CA ALA A 50 -13.41 0.45 -3.98
C ALA A 50 -11.97 0.97 -3.83
N VAL A 51 -11.07 0.14 -3.33
CA VAL A 51 -9.64 0.49 -3.19
C VAL A 51 -9.04 0.80 -4.55
N GLN A 52 -9.36 0.02 -5.58
CA GLN A 52 -8.88 0.27 -6.95
C GLN A 52 -9.29 1.67 -7.42
N GLY A 53 -10.52 2.07 -7.13
CA GLY A 53 -11.02 3.40 -7.50
C GLY A 53 -10.25 4.52 -6.82
N VAL A 54 -9.93 4.36 -5.54
CA VAL A 54 -9.12 5.35 -4.80
C VAL A 54 -7.71 5.42 -5.36
N LEU A 55 -7.08 4.27 -5.63
CA LEU A 55 -5.74 4.22 -6.22
C LEU A 55 -5.73 4.89 -7.60
N GLN A 56 -6.76 4.65 -8.41
CA GLN A 56 -6.89 5.31 -9.71
C GLN A 56 -6.96 6.82 -9.56
N SER A 57 -7.65 7.30 -8.52
CA SER A 57 -7.75 8.76 -8.28
C SER A 57 -6.40 9.39 -7.98
N PHE A 58 -5.50 8.66 -7.32
CA PHE A 58 -4.12 9.14 -7.11
C PHE A 58 -3.37 9.26 -8.43
N PHE A 59 -3.51 8.28 -9.31
CA PHE A 59 -2.89 8.33 -10.64
C PHE A 59 -3.44 9.49 -11.46
N ASP A 60 -4.76 9.70 -11.41
CA ASP A 60 -5.41 10.80 -12.11
C ASP A 60 -4.95 12.17 -11.58
N ALA A 61 -4.58 12.22 -10.31
CA ALA A 61 -4.05 13.43 -9.69
C ALA A 61 -2.55 13.65 -9.97
N GLY A 62 -1.90 12.74 -10.69
CA GLY A 62 -0.52 12.91 -11.11
C GLY A 62 0.53 12.09 -10.36
N VAL A 63 0.12 11.21 -9.45
CA VAL A 63 1.08 10.34 -8.75
C VAL A 63 1.66 9.33 -9.75
N LYS A 64 2.98 9.34 -9.89
CA LYS A 64 3.70 8.39 -10.76
C LYS A 64 4.46 7.36 -9.96
N THR A 65 5.05 7.77 -8.84
CA THR A 65 5.84 6.87 -8.00
C THR A 65 5.49 7.05 -6.54
N VAL A 66 5.67 5.99 -5.78
CA VAL A 66 5.67 6.04 -4.32
C VAL A 66 6.95 5.38 -3.83
N GLU A 67 7.58 6.01 -2.86
CA GLU A 67 8.68 5.39 -2.13
C GLU A 67 8.16 5.03 -0.76
N LEU A 68 8.21 3.75 -0.41
CA LEU A 68 7.74 3.24 0.88
C LEU A 68 8.94 3.00 1.78
N ILE A 69 8.95 3.66 2.93
CA ILE A 69 10.03 3.57 3.91
C ILE A 69 9.44 2.93 5.16
N THR A 70 9.79 1.67 5.39
CA THR A 70 9.36 0.93 6.57
C THR A 70 10.16 1.40 7.79
N LEU A 71 9.46 1.85 8.82
CA LEU A 71 10.07 2.27 10.06
C LEU A 71 10.06 1.15 11.10
N GLU A 72 9.01 0.33 11.11
CA GLU A 72 8.88 -0.75 12.08
C GLU A 72 7.92 -1.81 11.56
N VAL A 73 8.16 -3.06 11.92
CA VAL A 73 7.24 -4.17 11.67
C VAL A 73 7.08 -4.97 12.95
N GLU A 74 5.84 -5.15 13.38
CA GLU A 74 5.51 -6.05 14.49
C GLU A 74 4.95 -7.35 13.90
N ASP A 75 5.61 -8.45 14.16
CA ASP A 75 5.24 -9.77 13.64
C ASP A 75 4.33 -10.49 14.64
N LEU A 76 3.09 -10.76 14.23
CA LEU A 76 2.09 -11.42 15.06
C LEU A 76 1.67 -12.78 14.47
N GLY A 77 2.53 -13.41 13.68
CA GLY A 77 2.25 -14.69 13.02
C GLY A 77 1.67 -14.48 11.64
N ASP A 78 0.39 -14.79 11.46
CA ASP A 78 -0.29 -14.59 10.16
C ASP A 78 -0.72 -13.14 9.94
N THR A 79 -0.45 -12.29 10.91
CA THR A 79 -0.75 -10.86 10.86
C THR A 79 0.52 -10.10 11.24
N ALA A 80 0.74 -8.96 10.62
CA ALA A 80 1.84 -8.07 10.97
C ALA A 80 1.36 -6.63 10.89
N ILE A 81 2.00 -5.76 11.67
CA ILE A 81 1.71 -4.34 11.66
C ILE A 81 2.96 -3.62 11.19
N GLU A 82 2.82 -2.82 10.14
CA GLU A 82 3.90 -2.00 9.61
C GLU A 82 3.60 -0.53 9.87
N VAL A 83 4.58 0.20 10.39
CA VAL A 83 4.56 1.66 10.45
C VAL A 83 5.58 2.17 9.44
N GLY A 84 5.20 3.14 8.63
CA GLY A 84 6.11 3.64 7.61
C GLY A 84 5.78 5.04 7.13
N ARG A 85 6.56 5.48 6.15
CA ARG A 85 6.38 6.75 5.45
C ARG A 85 6.30 6.50 3.97
N GLY A 86 5.44 7.26 3.28
CA GLY A 86 5.33 7.23 1.84
C GLY A 86 5.70 8.57 1.23
N ILE A 87 6.45 8.53 0.14
CA ILE A 87 6.82 9.73 -0.60
C ILE A 87 6.25 9.61 -2.01
N LEU A 88 5.31 10.49 -2.34
CA LEU A 88 4.59 10.47 -3.61
C LEU A 88 5.15 11.54 -4.54
N ARG A 89 5.48 11.16 -5.78
CA ARG A 89 6.11 12.06 -6.75
C ARG A 89 5.42 11.98 -8.11
N THR A 90 5.53 13.07 -8.86
CA THR A 90 5.08 13.14 -10.26
C THR A 90 6.06 12.42 -11.19
N SER A 91 5.70 12.32 -12.48
CA SER A 91 6.58 11.74 -13.51
C SER A 91 7.88 12.53 -13.68
N LYS A 92 7.92 13.78 -13.23
CA LYS A 92 9.12 14.63 -13.27
C LYS A 92 9.93 14.55 -11.97
N GLY A 93 9.51 13.71 -11.03
CA GLY A 93 10.18 13.56 -9.75
C GLY A 93 9.84 14.65 -8.72
N GLU A 94 8.85 15.49 -9.02
CA GLU A 94 8.42 16.54 -8.10
C GLU A 94 7.61 15.96 -6.96
N LEU A 95 7.84 16.44 -5.74
CA LEU A 95 7.12 15.98 -4.56
C LEU A 95 5.65 16.39 -4.62
N ILE A 96 4.75 15.41 -4.50
CA ILE A 96 3.32 15.67 -4.34
C ILE A 96 2.97 15.71 -2.87
N ASP A 97 3.40 14.69 -2.10
CA ASP A 97 3.07 14.58 -0.69
C ASP A 97 4.02 13.62 0.02
N GLU A 98 4.22 13.86 1.31
CA GLU A 98 4.84 12.89 2.22
C GLU A 98 3.78 12.45 3.21
N THR A 99 3.56 11.13 3.27
CA THR A 99 2.52 10.56 4.12
C THR A 99 3.12 9.70 5.21
N LYS A 100 2.34 9.51 6.25
CA LYS A 100 2.60 8.50 7.29
C LYS A 100 1.56 7.41 7.10
N TYR A 101 1.94 6.17 7.36
CA TYR A 101 0.99 5.09 7.22
C TYR A 101 1.19 4.00 8.25
N ILE A 102 0.10 3.30 8.52
CA ILE A 102 0.09 2.05 9.26
C ILE A 102 -0.66 1.05 8.40
N VAL A 103 -0.06 -0.11 8.20
CA VAL A 103 -0.70 -1.22 7.47
C VAL A 103 -0.80 -2.42 8.38
N ILE A 104 -1.99 -2.99 8.46
CA ILE A 104 -2.18 -4.32 9.02
C ILE A 104 -2.14 -5.30 7.85
N TRP A 105 -1.13 -6.16 7.84
CA TRP A 105 -0.87 -7.15 6.81
C TRP A 105 -1.45 -8.51 7.20
N LYS A 106 -1.90 -9.28 6.23
CA LYS A 106 -2.30 -10.68 6.41
C LYS A 106 -1.45 -11.56 5.53
N HIS A 107 -0.95 -12.66 6.10
CA HIS A 107 -0.17 -13.64 5.34
C HIS A 107 -1.13 -14.66 4.72
N GLU A 108 -1.21 -14.66 3.40
CA GLU A 108 -2.05 -15.58 2.61
C GLU A 108 -1.17 -16.56 1.84
N ALA A 109 -1.78 -17.51 1.14
CA ALA A 109 -1.05 -18.56 0.43
C ALA A 109 -0.04 -18.00 -0.59
N ASP A 110 -0.37 -16.85 -1.22
CA ASP A 110 0.46 -16.22 -2.25
C ASP A 110 1.25 -15.01 -1.72
N GLY A 111 1.36 -14.85 -0.42
CA GLY A 111 2.19 -13.83 0.19
C GLY A 111 1.44 -12.89 1.13
N TRP A 112 2.13 -11.84 1.54
CA TRP A 112 1.57 -10.83 2.42
C TRP A 112 0.68 -9.87 1.64
N LYS A 113 -0.52 -9.59 2.18
CA LYS A 113 -1.52 -8.71 1.56
C LYS A 113 -1.92 -7.61 2.54
N LEU A 114 -2.13 -6.40 2.01
CA LEU A 114 -2.63 -5.28 2.82
C LEU A 114 -4.08 -5.56 3.20
N HIS A 115 -4.37 -5.51 4.49
CA HIS A 115 -5.71 -5.78 5.01
C HIS A 115 -6.37 -4.50 5.51
N ARG A 116 -5.65 -3.72 6.28
CA ARG A 116 -6.06 -2.36 6.67
C ARG A 116 -4.90 -1.44 6.34
N ASP A 117 -5.20 -0.40 5.60
CA ASP A 117 -4.19 0.54 5.11
C ASP A 117 -4.66 1.94 5.49
N ILE A 118 -3.97 2.56 6.41
CA ILE A 118 -4.31 3.91 6.92
C ILE A 118 -3.17 4.83 6.57
N MET A 119 -3.47 5.91 5.86
CA MET A 119 -2.46 6.92 5.54
C MET A 119 -3.01 8.34 5.72
N ASN A 120 -2.13 9.23 6.08
CA ASN A 120 -2.44 10.65 6.14
C ASN A 120 -1.25 11.55 5.83
#